data_bd20368853614b7d3c86754c75db4c34
#
_entry.id   bd20368853614b7d3c86754c75db4c34
#
_cell.length_a   1.000
_cell.length_b   1.000
_cell.length_c   1.000
_cell.angle_alpha   90.00
_cell.angle_beta   90.00
_cell.angle_gamma   90.00
#
_symmetry.space_group_name_H-M   'P 1'
#
loop_
_entity.id
_entity.type
_entity.pdbx_description
1 polymer ?
#
loop_
_entity_poly.entity_id
_entity_poly.type
_entity_poly.pdbx_seq_one_letter_code
_entity_poly.pdbx_strand_id
1 'polypeptide(L)'
;MSSSDARSNAAAYLGLGSVLAAALCTLWLALVGHLDLYINPRYSVFTVVLAAVGVPASIAGLVATARGYGHTHGDDEDDLDLHQQQRTGGRRRAVRLALGGAAAVVTIGVTVAMLVLPPTTLSARTAQQRSVDSATLSNATGSESAVQLLGSEGVDTSEYGVKDWAALIRQTTDTTALVGKQVELTGFVVPGDDGSFTLTRFVISCCAVDAQPVGLGVVTGDGAGAGTVPDEGQWVTVRGALAANPDQSADARIVVKAAKITDIAQPEDPYEF
;
A
#
# COMPACT_ATOMS: atom_id res chain seq x y z
N MET A 1 14.67 33.20 29.88
CA MET A 1 14.38 32.08 28.96
C MET A 1 15.64 31.78 28.18
N SER A 2 16.24 30.67 28.48
CA SER A 2 17.49 30.19 27.86
C SER A 2 17.27 29.88 26.38
N SER A 3 18.30 30.00 25.56
CA SER A 3 18.23 29.69 24.10
C SER A 3 18.01 28.18 23.84
N SER A 4 18.21 27.34 24.84
CA SER A 4 17.90 25.89 24.86
C SER A 4 16.41 25.63 24.94
N ASP A 5 15.68 26.36 25.80
CA ASP A 5 14.24 26.20 26.00
C ASP A 5 13.43 26.53 24.73
N ALA A 6 13.84 27.57 24.01
CA ALA A 6 13.19 27.94 22.76
C ALA A 6 13.37 26.91 21.63
N ARG A 7 14.44 26.11 21.67
CA ARG A 7 14.71 25.04 20.69
C ARG A 7 13.92 23.79 20.98
N SER A 8 13.89 23.39 22.26
CA SER A 8 13.12 22.24 22.71
C SER A 8 11.65 22.43 22.38
N ASN A 9 11.11 23.62 22.65
CA ASN A 9 9.71 23.95 22.35
C ASN A 9 9.41 23.93 20.83
N ALA A 10 10.30 24.48 19.98
CA ALA A 10 10.09 24.47 18.53
C ALA A 10 10.06 23.03 17.96
N ALA A 11 10.94 22.16 18.44
CA ALA A 11 10.97 20.76 18.04
C ALA A 11 9.71 20.01 18.51
N ALA A 12 9.23 20.30 19.73
CA ALA A 12 8.02 19.72 20.28
C ALA A 12 6.77 20.16 19.47
N TYR A 13 6.67 21.45 19.10
CA TYR A 13 5.56 21.93 18.26
C TYR A 13 5.56 21.28 16.89
N LEU A 14 6.71 21.12 16.25
CA LEU A 14 6.81 20.47 14.96
C LEU A 14 6.45 18.98 15.04
N GLY A 15 6.96 18.28 16.06
CA GLY A 15 6.65 16.86 16.28
C GLY A 15 5.17 16.62 16.55
N LEU A 16 4.61 17.32 17.52
CA LEU A 16 3.19 17.20 17.86
C LEU A 16 2.27 17.67 16.73
N GLY A 17 2.67 18.73 16.01
CA GLY A 17 1.95 19.23 14.84
C GLY A 17 1.92 18.20 13.70
N SER A 18 3.02 17.52 13.42
CA SER A 18 3.06 16.47 12.39
C SER A 18 2.24 15.24 12.77
N VAL A 19 2.24 14.84 14.04
CA VAL A 19 1.39 13.74 14.52
C VAL A 19 -0.09 14.11 14.41
N LEU A 20 -0.45 15.34 14.80
CA LEU A 20 -1.82 15.85 14.67
C LEU A 20 -2.27 15.86 13.21
N ALA A 21 -1.42 16.35 12.31
CA ALA A 21 -1.71 16.38 10.89
C ALA A 21 -1.91 14.97 10.32
N ALA A 22 -1.03 14.03 10.63
CA ALA A 22 -1.15 12.64 10.22
C ALA A 22 -2.45 12.00 10.73
N ALA A 23 -2.78 12.20 12.02
CA ALA A 23 -4.01 11.68 12.61
C ALA A 23 -5.27 12.25 11.95
N LEU A 24 -5.30 13.55 11.67
CA LEU A 24 -6.42 14.19 10.96
C LEU A 24 -6.56 13.68 9.53
N CYS A 25 -5.45 13.53 8.78
CA CYS A 25 -5.46 12.94 7.44
C CYS A 25 -6.00 11.50 7.45
N THR A 26 -5.58 10.69 8.42
CA THR A 26 -6.05 9.32 8.57
C THR A 26 -7.56 9.26 8.84
N LEU A 27 -8.06 10.09 9.75
CA LEU A 27 -9.50 10.19 10.02
C LEU A 27 -10.28 10.68 8.80
N TRP A 28 -9.74 11.64 8.07
CA TRP A 28 -10.34 12.13 6.83
C TRP A 28 -10.45 11.00 5.79
N LEU A 29 -9.38 10.26 5.54
CA LEU A 29 -9.38 9.11 4.62
C LEU A 29 -10.39 8.05 5.04
N ALA A 30 -10.53 7.78 6.33
CA ALA A 30 -11.54 6.86 6.85
C ALA A 30 -12.96 7.37 6.61
N LEU A 31 -13.22 8.68 6.79
CA LEU A 31 -14.55 9.27 6.58
C LEU A 31 -14.97 9.29 5.12
N VAL A 32 -14.03 9.44 4.18
CA VAL A 32 -14.32 9.44 2.74
C VAL A 32 -14.25 8.03 2.12
N GLY A 33 -13.97 6.99 2.93
CA GLY A 33 -13.92 5.60 2.46
C GLY A 33 -12.66 5.23 1.65
N HIS A 34 -11.62 6.05 1.70
CA HIS A 34 -10.39 5.82 0.93
C HIS A 34 -9.24 5.23 1.77
N LEU A 35 -9.50 4.86 3.02
CA LEU A 35 -8.46 4.31 3.91
C LEU A 35 -7.94 2.96 3.40
N ASP A 36 -8.81 2.15 2.80
CA ASP A 36 -8.49 0.82 2.28
C ASP A 36 -7.58 0.85 1.05
N LEU A 37 -7.41 2.03 0.41
CA LEU A 37 -6.40 2.22 -0.63
C LEU A 37 -4.96 2.29 -0.06
N TYR A 38 -4.81 2.48 1.24
CA TYR A 38 -3.52 2.65 1.89
C TYR A 38 -3.22 1.60 2.94
N ILE A 39 -4.24 1.04 3.57
CA ILE A 39 -4.09 0.10 4.69
C ILE A 39 -5.06 -1.06 4.49
N ASN A 40 -4.60 -2.27 4.78
CA ASN A 40 -5.45 -3.45 4.74
C ASN A 40 -6.68 -3.26 5.66
N PRO A 41 -7.91 -3.52 5.20
CA PRO A 41 -9.15 -3.33 5.96
C PRO A 41 -9.15 -3.99 7.34
N ARG A 42 -8.39 -5.08 7.50
CA ARG A 42 -8.19 -5.76 8.79
C ARG A 42 -7.65 -4.83 9.88
N TYR A 43 -6.86 -3.83 9.51
CA TYR A 43 -6.24 -2.87 10.44
C TYR A 43 -6.96 -1.53 10.49
N SER A 44 -8.00 -1.30 9.67
CA SER A 44 -8.70 -0.01 9.55
C SER A 44 -9.28 0.44 10.88
N VAL A 45 -9.94 -0.45 11.62
CA VAL A 45 -10.52 -0.13 12.95
C VAL A 45 -9.44 0.29 13.94
N PHE A 46 -8.33 -0.47 14.01
CA PHE A 46 -7.21 -0.13 14.89
C PHE A 46 -6.61 1.23 14.55
N THR A 47 -6.40 1.49 13.27
CA THR A 47 -5.82 2.73 12.75
C THR A 47 -6.71 3.93 13.06
N VAL A 48 -8.02 3.81 12.87
CA VAL A 48 -9.00 4.86 13.19
C VAL A 48 -9.03 5.15 14.68
N VAL A 49 -9.04 4.12 15.54
CA VAL A 49 -9.02 4.30 17.01
C VAL A 49 -7.73 4.99 17.43
N LEU A 50 -6.58 4.58 16.89
CA LEU A 50 -5.30 5.20 17.21
C LEU A 50 -5.25 6.66 16.78
N ALA A 51 -5.76 6.98 15.60
CA ALA A 51 -5.85 8.36 15.11
C ALA A 51 -6.82 9.21 15.96
N ALA A 52 -7.97 8.65 16.35
CA ALA A 52 -8.96 9.33 17.19
C ALA A 52 -8.41 9.64 18.59
N VAL A 53 -7.56 8.80 19.15
CA VAL A 53 -6.83 9.07 20.42
C VAL A 53 -5.66 10.03 20.17
N GLY A 54 -4.98 9.92 19.05
CA GLY A 54 -3.84 10.75 18.68
C GLY A 54 -4.18 12.24 18.55
N VAL A 55 -5.37 12.58 18.06
CA VAL A 55 -5.82 13.97 17.92
C VAL A 55 -5.88 14.68 19.29
N PRO A 56 -6.66 14.22 20.28
CA PRO A 56 -6.73 14.90 21.58
C PRO A 56 -5.39 14.86 22.32
N ALA A 57 -4.63 13.77 22.21
CA ALA A 57 -3.31 13.66 22.82
C ALA A 57 -2.34 14.70 22.25
N SER A 58 -2.31 14.88 20.94
CA SER A 58 -1.48 15.89 20.28
C SER A 58 -1.90 17.32 20.66
N ILE A 59 -3.20 17.60 20.74
CA ILE A 59 -3.73 18.88 21.18
C ILE A 59 -3.34 19.17 22.63
N ALA A 60 -3.50 18.18 23.52
CA ALA A 60 -3.11 18.29 24.93
C ALA A 60 -1.60 18.55 25.07
N GLY A 61 -0.77 17.86 24.29
CA GLY A 61 0.68 18.07 24.25
C GLY A 61 1.05 19.48 23.76
N LEU A 62 0.40 19.98 22.71
CA LEU A 62 0.60 21.34 22.20
C LEU A 62 0.21 22.39 23.25
N VAL A 63 -0.91 22.20 23.95
CA VAL A 63 -1.36 23.10 25.02
C VAL A 63 -0.40 23.05 26.21
N ALA A 64 0.07 21.88 26.60
CA ALA A 64 1.05 21.72 27.69
C ALA A 64 2.36 22.44 27.34
N THR A 65 2.88 22.26 26.12
CA THR A 65 4.06 22.97 25.63
C THR A 65 3.87 24.48 25.62
N ALA A 66 2.68 24.97 25.20
CA ALA A 66 2.34 26.39 25.20
C ALA A 66 2.28 26.98 26.62
N ARG A 67 1.85 26.18 27.62
CA ARG A 67 1.79 26.59 29.04
C ARG A 67 3.13 26.45 29.78
N GLY A 68 4.18 26.00 29.10
CA GLY A 68 5.50 25.87 29.68
C GLY A 68 5.74 24.58 30.50
N TYR A 69 4.84 23.60 30.40
CA TYR A 69 5.02 22.27 31.01
C TYR A 69 5.95 21.37 30.19
N GLY A 70 7.00 21.92 29.57
CA GLY A 70 8.03 21.12 28.89
C GLY A 70 8.88 20.39 29.92
N HIS A 71 8.78 19.05 29.98
CA HIS A 71 9.75 18.23 30.70
C HIS A 71 11.06 18.29 29.94
N THR A 72 12.00 19.11 30.41
CA THR A 72 13.42 18.97 30.07
C THR A 72 13.92 17.70 30.75
N HIS A 73 14.16 16.63 29.99
CA HIS A 73 15.12 15.64 30.41
C HIS A 73 16.46 16.36 30.38
N GLY A 74 16.92 16.77 31.57
CA GLY A 74 18.25 17.29 31.77
C GLY A 74 19.20 16.10 31.69
N ASP A 75 19.95 16.03 30.63
CA ASP A 75 21.25 15.40 30.68
C ASP A 75 22.14 16.40 31.46
N ASP A 76 22.37 16.08 32.70
CA ASP A 76 23.35 16.72 33.56
C ASP A 76 24.74 16.32 33.07
N GLU A 77 25.29 17.02 32.11
CA GLU A 77 26.72 17.01 31.83
C GLU A 77 27.24 18.41 31.46
N ASP A 78 28.10 18.87 32.39
CA ASP A 78 29.17 19.84 32.22
C ASP A 78 28.86 21.35 32.10
N ASP A 79 28.73 21.94 33.30
CA ASP A 79 29.02 23.33 33.61
C ASP A 79 30.53 23.61 33.55
N LEU A 80 31.14 23.69 32.38
CA LEU A 80 32.49 24.30 32.23
C LEU A 80 32.75 24.82 30.83
N ASP A 81 32.09 25.91 30.41
CA ASP A 81 32.60 26.80 29.34
C ASP A 81 31.72 28.05 29.18
N LEU A 82 31.74 28.93 30.17
CA LEU A 82 30.88 30.13 30.21
C LEU A 82 31.45 31.42 29.60
N HIS A 83 32.58 31.44 28.91
CA HIS A 83 33.18 32.73 28.53
C HIS A 83 33.51 33.00 27.08
N GLN A 84 33.19 32.15 26.12
CA GLN A 84 33.55 32.40 24.71
C GLN A 84 32.44 32.41 23.67
N GLN A 85 31.15 32.38 24.06
CA GLN A 85 30.04 32.13 23.13
C GLN A 85 29.17 33.35 22.78
N GLN A 86 29.59 34.56 23.12
CA GLN A 86 28.69 35.75 23.02
C GLN A 86 28.68 36.47 21.66
N ARG A 87 29.53 36.11 20.66
CA ARG A 87 29.61 36.85 19.38
C ARG A 87 29.06 36.13 18.14
N THR A 88 28.66 34.88 18.21
CA THR A 88 28.12 34.14 17.04
C THR A 88 26.62 33.83 17.12
N GLY A 89 25.92 34.30 18.16
CA GLY A 89 24.55 33.91 18.48
C GLY A 89 23.47 34.32 17.48
N GLY A 90 23.61 35.51 16.89
CA GLY A 90 22.59 36.09 16.03
C GLY A 90 22.37 35.31 14.73
N ARG A 91 23.44 34.99 14.01
CA ARG A 91 23.34 34.25 12.74
C ARG A 91 22.87 32.82 12.91
N ARG A 92 23.32 32.13 13.96
CA ARG A 92 22.85 30.78 14.28
C ARG A 92 21.38 30.75 14.69
N ARG A 93 20.88 31.78 15.41
CA ARG A 93 19.49 31.92 15.79
C ARG A 93 18.59 32.16 14.56
N ALA A 94 19.01 33.03 13.64
CA ALA A 94 18.30 33.29 12.39
C ALA A 94 18.22 32.04 11.50
N VAL A 95 19.31 31.30 11.33
CA VAL A 95 19.33 30.04 10.56
C VAL A 95 18.41 28.99 11.16
N ARG A 96 18.30 28.90 12.47
CA ARG A 96 17.43 27.92 13.14
C ARG A 96 15.97 28.29 13.09
N LEU A 97 15.63 29.56 13.20
CA LEU A 97 14.27 30.05 12.98
C LEU A 97 13.84 29.84 11.53
N ALA A 98 14.77 30.03 10.58
CA ALA A 98 14.52 29.77 9.17
C ALA A 98 14.31 28.27 8.89
N LEU A 99 15.13 27.38 9.48
CA LEU A 99 14.98 25.93 9.34
C LEU A 99 13.69 25.44 10.02
N GLY A 100 13.34 25.93 11.21
CA GLY A 100 12.10 25.58 11.89
C GLY A 100 10.88 26.07 11.12
N GLY A 101 10.93 27.30 10.59
CA GLY A 101 9.90 27.85 9.72
C GLY A 101 9.74 27.07 8.41
N ALA A 102 10.85 26.71 7.77
CA ALA A 102 10.82 25.90 6.55
C ALA A 102 10.22 24.50 6.80
N ALA A 103 10.59 23.85 7.91
CA ALA A 103 10.01 22.56 8.28
C ALA A 103 8.49 22.66 8.53
N ALA A 104 8.03 23.72 9.20
CA ALA A 104 6.59 23.95 9.40
C ALA A 104 5.85 24.17 8.07
N VAL A 105 6.42 24.95 7.16
CA VAL A 105 5.84 25.19 5.83
C VAL A 105 5.78 23.89 5.02
N VAL A 106 6.82 23.08 5.04
CA VAL A 106 6.84 21.77 4.38
C VAL A 106 5.78 20.84 4.98
N THR A 107 5.69 20.76 6.31
CA THR A 107 4.68 19.91 6.98
C THR A 107 3.25 20.35 6.61
N ILE A 108 2.95 21.64 6.67
CA ILE A 108 1.65 22.18 6.27
C ILE A 108 1.41 21.90 4.79
N GLY A 109 2.39 22.16 3.92
CA GLY A 109 2.29 21.93 2.48
C GLY A 109 2.00 20.47 2.14
N VAL A 110 2.70 19.51 2.76
CA VAL A 110 2.46 18.08 2.59
C VAL A 110 1.07 17.69 3.10
N THR A 111 0.66 18.21 4.26
CA THR A 111 -0.68 17.95 4.82
C THR A 111 -1.79 18.44 3.87
N VAL A 112 -1.66 19.67 3.37
CA VAL A 112 -2.62 20.23 2.41
C VAL A 112 -2.61 19.43 1.11
N ALA A 113 -1.44 19.05 0.61
CA ALA A 113 -1.32 18.22 -0.59
C ALA A 113 -2.02 16.86 -0.41
N MET A 114 -1.82 16.20 0.73
CA MET A 114 -2.48 14.93 1.06
C MET A 114 -4.01 15.03 1.17
N LEU A 115 -4.53 16.20 1.58
CA LEU A 115 -5.97 16.44 1.68
C LEU A 115 -6.61 16.81 0.34
N VAL A 116 -5.85 17.46 -0.55
CA VAL A 116 -6.38 18.01 -1.81
C VAL A 116 -6.14 17.08 -3.00
N LEU A 117 -5.00 16.35 -3.02
CA LEU A 117 -4.71 15.43 -4.10
C LEU A 117 -5.59 14.18 -3.97
N PRO A 118 -6.27 13.78 -5.06
CA PRO A 118 -7.02 12.53 -5.04
C PRO A 118 -6.09 11.35 -4.77
N PRO A 119 -6.55 10.33 -4.04
CA PRO A 119 -5.77 9.12 -3.83
C PRO A 119 -5.49 8.45 -5.18
N THR A 120 -4.22 8.14 -5.43
CA THR A 120 -3.81 7.41 -6.63
C THR A 120 -3.62 5.95 -6.29
N THR A 121 -4.18 5.08 -7.12
CA THR A 121 -3.99 3.64 -7.02
C THR A 121 -2.66 3.22 -7.68
N LEU A 122 -2.15 2.07 -7.28
CA LEU A 122 -0.95 1.49 -7.88
C LEU A 122 -1.22 1.12 -9.35
N SER A 123 -0.31 1.49 -10.24
CA SER A 123 -0.47 1.34 -11.69
C SER A 123 0.25 0.10 -12.24
N ALA A 124 -0.10 -0.30 -13.48
CA ALA A 124 0.59 -1.35 -14.21
C ALA A 124 2.10 -1.11 -14.33
N ARG A 125 2.52 0.16 -14.51
CA ARG A 125 3.95 0.53 -14.52
C ARG A 125 4.64 0.19 -13.19
N THR A 126 3.96 0.35 -12.05
CA THR A 126 4.49 -0.06 -10.74
C THR A 126 4.60 -1.58 -10.65
N ALA A 127 3.66 -2.31 -11.23
CA ALA A 127 3.71 -3.77 -11.30
C ALA A 127 4.91 -4.28 -12.13
N GLN A 128 5.21 -3.63 -13.25
CA GLN A 128 6.37 -3.99 -14.09
C GLN A 128 7.72 -3.72 -13.40
N GLN A 129 7.79 -2.72 -12.50
CA GLN A 129 9.00 -2.41 -11.74
C GLN A 129 9.23 -3.37 -10.56
N ARG A 130 8.23 -4.13 -10.17
CA ARG A 130 8.29 -5.11 -9.10
C ARG A 130 8.18 -6.50 -9.73
N SER A 131 9.04 -7.45 -9.33
CA SER A 131 8.93 -8.80 -9.85
C SER A 131 7.60 -9.42 -9.43
N VAL A 132 6.85 -9.93 -10.41
CA VAL A 132 5.58 -10.65 -10.20
C VAL A 132 5.80 -11.96 -9.38
N ASP A 133 7.05 -12.36 -9.22
CA ASP A 133 7.49 -13.58 -8.53
C ASP A 133 8.04 -13.34 -7.12
N SER A 134 7.55 -12.35 -6.39
CA SER A 134 8.10 -12.14 -5.05
C SER A 134 7.70 -13.27 -4.11
N ALA A 135 8.71 -13.81 -3.40
CA ALA A 135 8.58 -14.90 -2.42
C ALA A 135 7.62 -14.59 -1.24
N THR A 136 7.17 -13.35 -1.11
CA THR A 136 6.23 -12.89 -0.07
C THR A 136 4.84 -13.49 -0.17
N LEU A 137 4.44 -14.01 -1.34
CA LEU A 137 3.17 -14.72 -1.48
C LEU A 137 3.15 -16.08 -0.77
N SER A 138 4.33 -16.66 -0.51
CA SER A 138 4.44 -17.91 0.26
C SER A 138 4.04 -17.75 1.73
N ASN A 139 4.06 -16.52 2.24
CA ASN A 139 3.77 -16.20 3.64
C ASN A 139 2.39 -15.52 3.84
N ALA A 140 1.59 -15.36 2.79
CA ALA A 140 0.24 -14.86 2.92
C ALA A 140 -0.62 -15.92 3.61
N THR A 141 -0.92 -15.69 4.87
CA THR A 141 -1.60 -16.59 5.82
C THR A 141 -2.99 -17.06 5.38
N GLY A 142 -3.52 -16.52 4.28
CA GLY A 142 -4.80 -16.96 3.67
C GLY A 142 -4.67 -18.17 2.75
N SER A 143 -3.45 -18.47 2.29
CA SER A 143 -3.22 -19.51 1.29
C SER A 143 -3.16 -20.92 1.86
N GLU A 144 -2.74 -21.11 3.12
CA GLU A 144 -2.71 -22.42 3.75
C GLU A 144 -4.11 -23.02 3.92
N SER A 145 -5.10 -22.20 4.25
CA SER A 145 -6.48 -22.66 4.34
C SER A 145 -7.06 -23.03 2.98
N ALA A 146 -6.69 -22.33 1.90
CA ALA A 146 -7.15 -22.64 0.55
C ALA A 146 -6.57 -23.97 0.03
N VAL A 147 -5.30 -24.26 0.33
CA VAL A 147 -4.65 -25.52 -0.07
C VAL A 147 -5.19 -26.73 0.68
N GLN A 148 -5.45 -26.59 1.99
CA GLN A 148 -6.07 -27.67 2.78
C GLN A 148 -7.50 -27.97 2.31
N LEU A 149 -8.23 -26.95 1.83
CA LEU A 149 -9.58 -27.10 1.36
C LEU A 149 -9.69 -27.77 -0.02
N LEU A 150 -8.68 -27.64 -0.88
CA LEU A 150 -8.73 -28.24 -2.22
C LEU A 150 -8.52 -29.77 -2.25
N GLY A 151 -8.01 -30.35 -1.17
CA GLY A 151 -8.04 -31.79 -0.98
C GLY A 151 -9.43 -32.35 -0.61
N SER A 152 -10.39 -31.49 -0.33
CA SER A 152 -11.78 -31.88 -0.05
C SER A 152 -12.65 -31.64 -1.29
N GLU A 153 -13.30 -32.68 -1.79
CA GLU A 153 -14.35 -32.58 -2.80
C GLU A 153 -15.42 -31.59 -2.30
N GLY A 154 -15.58 -30.45 -2.99
CA GLY A 154 -16.66 -29.50 -2.71
C GLY A 154 -16.24 -28.08 -2.33
N VAL A 155 -14.99 -27.66 -2.48
CA VAL A 155 -14.63 -26.26 -2.28
C VAL A 155 -15.23 -25.40 -3.39
N ASP A 156 -16.02 -24.43 -2.98
CA ASP A 156 -16.55 -23.42 -3.90
C ASP A 156 -15.42 -22.42 -4.23
N THR A 157 -14.94 -22.49 -5.46
CA THR A 157 -13.91 -21.59 -5.98
C THR A 157 -14.49 -20.40 -6.73
N SER A 158 -15.79 -20.18 -6.66
CA SER A 158 -16.48 -19.08 -7.38
C SER A 158 -16.07 -17.70 -6.87
N GLU A 159 -15.63 -17.61 -5.61
CA GLU A 159 -15.19 -16.37 -4.98
C GLU A 159 -13.66 -16.14 -5.06
N TYR A 160 -12.92 -17.06 -5.68
CA TYR A 160 -11.46 -16.95 -5.75
C TYR A 160 -11.04 -15.82 -6.68
N GLY A 161 -10.24 -14.90 -6.13
CA GLY A 161 -9.57 -13.83 -6.88
C GLY A 161 -8.26 -14.28 -7.56
N VAL A 162 -7.57 -13.32 -8.14
CA VAL A 162 -6.26 -13.54 -8.77
C VAL A 162 -5.24 -14.07 -7.76
N LYS A 163 -5.24 -13.50 -6.54
CA LYS A 163 -4.35 -13.91 -5.44
C LYS A 163 -4.55 -15.38 -5.08
N ASP A 164 -5.82 -15.79 -4.90
CA ASP A 164 -6.14 -17.13 -4.42
C ASP A 164 -5.73 -18.19 -5.45
N TRP A 165 -6.06 -17.95 -6.72
CA TRP A 165 -5.65 -18.84 -7.80
C TRP A 165 -4.14 -18.87 -7.99
N ALA A 166 -3.45 -17.72 -7.93
CA ALA A 166 -2.00 -17.68 -8.04
C ALA A 166 -1.33 -18.43 -6.89
N ALA A 167 -1.81 -18.25 -5.66
CA ALA A 167 -1.31 -18.97 -4.50
C ALA A 167 -1.53 -20.49 -4.64
N LEU A 168 -2.72 -20.88 -5.08
CA LEU A 168 -3.07 -22.27 -5.30
C LEU A 168 -2.20 -22.95 -6.35
N ILE A 169 -2.02 -22.33 -7.50
CA ILE A 169 -1.19 -22.85 -8.60
C ILE A 169 0.25 -23.06 -8.13
N ARG A 170 0.81 -22.12 -7.34
CA ARG A 170 2.18 -22.23 -6.82
C ARG A 170 2.35 -23.35 -5.80
N GLN A 171 1.35 -23.63 -4.99
CA GLN A 171 1.40 -24.64 -3.94
C GLN A 171 1.05 -26.04 -4.44
N THR A 172 0.39 -26.12 -5.60
CA THR A 172 -0.03 -27.40 -6.17
C THR A 172 1.09 -28.03 -6.99
N THR A 173 1.55 -29.21 -6.57
CA THR A 173 2.57 -29.97 -7.30
C THR A 173 1.97 -30.63 -8.55
N ASP A 174 0.73 -31.12 -8.45
CA ASP A 174 -0.02 -31.69 -9.57
C ASP A 174 -1.01 -30.67 -10.14
N THR A 175 -0.61 -30.00 -11.20
CA THR A 175 -1.42 -28.99 -11.86
C THR A 175 -2.54 -29.57 -12.72
N THR A 176 -2.55 -30.89 -12.95
CA THR A 176 -3.59 -31.53 -13.80
C THR A 176 -4.99 -31.42 -13.18
N ALA A 177 -5.08 -31.40 -11.86
CA ALA A 177 -6.35 -31.21 -11.13
C ALA A 177 -6.95 -29.81 -11.30
N LEU A 178 -6.15 -28.85 -11.73
CA LEU A 178 -6.57 -27.45 -11.94
C LEU A 178 -7.05 -27.20 -13.38
N VAL A 179 -6.58 -27.99 -14.34
CA VAL A 179 -6.92 -27.85 -15.76
C VAL A 179 -8.43 -28.08 -15.97
N GLY A 180 -9.06 -27.15 -16.70
CA GLY A 180 -10.50 -27.20 -17.00
C GLY A 180 -11.37 -26.49 -15.97
N LYS A 181 -10.85 -26.08 -14.79
CA LYS A 181 -11.62 -25.29 -13.82
C LYS A 181 -11.98 -23.94 -14.41
N GLN A 182 -13.27 -23.61 -14.33
CA GLN A 182 -13.79 -22.33 -14.79
C GLN A 182 -13.41 -21.22 -13.81
N VAL A 183 -13.02 -20.08 -14.35
CA VAL A 183 -12.62 -18.90 -13.58
C VAL A 183 -13.28 -17.64 -14.13
N GLU A 184 -13.61 -16.73 -13.23
CA GLU A 184 -13.99 -15.37 -13.55
C GLU A 184 -13.13 -14.44 -12.70
N LEU A 185 -12.18 -13.73 -13.33
CA LEU A 185 -11.14 -12.99 -12.65
C LEU A 185 -11.14 -11.54 -13.11
N THR A 186 -10.99 -10.62 -12.18
CA THR A 186 -10.89 -9.19 -12.44
C THR A 186 -9.52 -8.67 -12.06
N GLY A 187 -8.89 -7.90 -12.95
CA GLY A 187 -7.58 -7.31 -12.74
C GLY A 187 -7.24 -6.30 -13.82
N PHE A 188 -6.06 -5.73 -13.72
CA PHE A 188 -5.52 -4.88 -14.78
C PHE A 188 -4.51 -5.63 -15.65
N VAL A 189 -4.37 -5.18 -16.88
CA VAL A 189 -3.53 -5.79 -17.90
C VAL A 189 -2.08 -5.33 -17.73
N VAL A 190 -1.18 -6.29 -17.67
CA VAL A 190 0.26 -6.10 -17.86
C VAL A 190 0.62 -6.85 -19.14
N PRO A 191 1.01 -6.16 -20.24
CA PRO A 191 1.33 -6.80 -21.50
C PRO A 191 2.45 -7.82 -21.36
N GLY A 192 2.30 -8.96 -22.01
CA GLY A 192 3.33 -9.97 -22.19
C GLY A 192 3.82 -9.99 -23.64
N ASP A 193 4.70 -10.95 -23.92
CA ASP A 193 5.17 -11.21 -25.27
C ASP A 193 4.12 -12.00 -26.07
N ASP A 194 4.20 -11.95 -27.40
CA ASP A 194 3.44 -12.81 -28.35
C ASP A 194 1.90 -12.81 -28.20
N GLY A 195 1.31 -11.65 -27.86
CA GLY A 195 -0.15 -11.53 -27.80
C GLY A 195 -0.77 -12.15 -26.54
N SER A 196 0.03 -12.47 -25.56
CA SER A 196 -0.40 -12.81 -24.21
C SER A 196 -0.38 -11.58 -23.29
N PHE A 197 -1.00 -11.68 -22.12
CA PHE A 197 -0.89 -10.68 -21.06
C PHE A 197 -1.00 -11.34 -19.69
N THR A 198 -0.56 -10.63 -18.68
CA THR A 198 -0.76 -11.03 -17.29
C THR A 198 -1.91 -10.23 -16.70
N LEU A 199 -2.96 -10.93 -16.27
CA LEU A 199 -4.03 -10.33 -15.47
C LEU A 199 -3.53 -10.16 -14.05
N THR A 200 -3.38 -8.93 -13.61
CA THR A 200 -2.65 -8.58 -12.39
C THR A 200 -3.54 -7.87 -11.38
N ARG A 201 -3.32 -8.17 -10.10
CA ARG A 201 -3.86 -7.42 -8.96
C ARG A 201 -2.70 -7.09 -8.02
N PHE A 202 -2.82 -6.00 -7.25
CA PHE A 202 -1.93 -5.79 -6.12
C PHE A 202 -2.51 -6.42 -4.86
N VAL A 203 -1.67 -7.14 -4.14
CA VAL A 203 -1.99 -7.71 -2.82
C VAL A 203 -1.32 -6.87 -1.76
N ILE A 204 -2.07 -6.44 -0.76
CA ILE A 204 -1.60 -5.63 0.36
C ILE A 204 -1.72 -6.45 1.65
N SER A 205 -0.59 -6.66 2.34
CA SER A 205 -0.58 -7.40 3.62
C SER A 205 -0.87 -6.48 4.80
N CYS A 206 -0.20 -5.33 4.89
CA CYS A 206 -0.47 -4.33 5.93
C CYS A 206 -0.80 -2.94 5.37
N CYS A 207 -0.07 -2.47 4.37
CA CYS A 207 -0.24 -1.13 3.82
C CYS A 207 0.29 -1.03 2.39
N ALA A 208 -0.03 0.05 1.67
CA ALA A 208 0.35 0.26 0.27
C ALA A 208 1.87 0.17 -0.02
N VAL A 209 2.71 0.34 1.02
CA VAL A 209 4.17 0.23 0.87
C VAL A 209 4.61 -1.23 0.64
N ASP A 210 3.91 -2.20 1.22
CA ASP A 210 4.18 -3.63 1.04
C ASP A 210 3.43 -4.27 -0.12
N ALA A 211 2.66 -3.49 -0.89
CA ALA A 211 1.88 -3.98 -2.01
C ALA A 211 2.74 -4.76 -3.01
N GLN A 212 2.33 -5.97 -3.34
CA GLN A 212 3.01 -6.82 -4.31
C GLN A 212 2.08 -7.13 -5.49
N PRO A 213 2.56 -7.02 -6.74
CA PRO A 213 1.79 -7.46 -7.89
C PRO A 213 1.71 -8.99 -7.92
N VAL A 214 0.51 -9.50 -8.11
CA VAL A 214 0.22 -10.91 -8.30
C VAL A 214 -0.54 -11.05 -9.60
N GLY A 215 -0.16 -12.01 -10.43
CA GLY A 215 -0.77 -12.16 -11.73
C GLY A 215 -0.88 -13.59 -12.20
N LEU A 216 -1.78 -13.78 -13.14
CA LEU A 216 -1.99 -15.03 -13.89
C LEU A 216 -1.84 -14.73 -15.38
N GLY A 217 -1.04 -15.53 -16.05
CA GLY A 217 -0.91 -15.46 -17.51
C GLY A 217 -2.26 -15.74 -18.17
N VAL A 218 -2.63 -14.92 -19.14
CA VAL A 218 -3.85 -15.07 -19.94
C VAL A 218 -3.46 -15.26 -21.39
N VAL A 219 -3.93 -16.35 -21.97
CA VAL A 219 -3.82 -16.60 -23.41
C VAL A 219 -5.19 -16.42 -24.07
N THR A 220 -5.22 -15.70 -25.16
CA THR A 220 -6.45 -15.53 -25.94
C THR A 220 -6.76 -16.84 -26.64
N GLY A 221 -8.00 -17.35 -26.47
CA GLY A 221 -8.44 -18.55 -27.18
C GLY A 221 -8.86 -18.25 -28.61
N ASP A 222 -9.04 -19.28 -29.44
CA ASP A 222 -9.49 -19.18 -30.83
C ASP A 222 -10.98 -18.82 -31.00
N GLY A 223 -11.63 -18.33 -29.94
CA GLY A 223 -13.07 -18.04 -29.93
C GLY A 223 -13.41 -16.61 -30.32
N ALA A 224 -14.58 -16.41 -30.87
CA ALA A 224 -15.15 -15.11 -31.32
C ALA A 224 -15.39 -14.06 -30.19
N GLY A 225 -14.77 -14.18 -29.07
CA GLY A 225 -14.79 -13.24 -27.94
C GLY A 225 -13.42 -13.03 -27.30
N ALA A 226 -12.42 -13.76 -27.80
CA ALA A 226 -11.01 -13.57 -27.43
C ALA A 226 -10.45 -12.46 -28.31
N GLY A 227 -10.77 -11.22 -27.97
CA GLY A 227 -10.36 -10.02 -28.73
C GLY A 227 -8.86 -9.79 -28.74
N THR A 228 -8.46 -8.69 -29.36
CA THR A 228 -7.11 -8.12 -29.22
C THR A 228 -6.73 -8.00 -27.75
N VAL A 229 -5.43 -8.17 -27.47
CA VAL A 229 -4.89 -7.91 -26.12
C VAL A 229 -5.32 -6.50 -25.69
N PRO A 230 -5.95 -6.34 -24.52
CA PRO A 230 -6.35 -5.03 -24.04
C PRO A 230 -5.13 -4.14 -23.77
N ASP A 231 -5.34 -2.83 -23.68
CA ASP A 231 -4.29 -1.86 -23.44
C ASP A 231 -3.63 -2.05 -22.07
N GLU A 232 -2.36 -1.66 -21.95
CA GLU A 232 -1.63 -1.66 -20.69
C GLU A 232 -2.38 -0.86 -19.61
N GLY A 233 -2.58 -1.49 -18.46
CA GLY A 233 -3.27 -0.87 -17.32
C GLY A 233 -4.78 -0.87 -17.45
N GLN A 234 -5.35 -1.32 -18.57
CA GLN A 234 -6.80 -1.48 -18.72
C GLN A 234 -7.31 -2.51 -17.70
N TRP A 235 -8.38 -2.16 -17.00
CA TRP A 235 -9.10 -3.08 -16.12
C TRP A 235 -10.04 -3.94 -16.93
N VAL A 236 -9.97 -5.24 -16.69
CA VAL A 236 -10.77 -6.23 -17.41
C VAL A 236 -11.30 -7.30 -16.47
N THR A 237 -12.43 -7.88 -16.85
CA THR A 237 -12.89 -9.17 -16.33
C THR A 237 -12.62 -10.23 -17.37
N VAL A 238 -11.90 -11.27 -16.99
CA VAL A 238 -11.58 -12.43 -17.84
C VAL A 238 -12.41 -13.61 -17.37
N ARG A 239 -13.23 -14.15 -18.25
CA ARG A 239 -13.91 -15.43 -18.06
C ARG A 239 -13.27 -16.49 -18.93
N GLY A 240 -12.97 -17.63 -18.36
CA GLY A 240 -12.29 -18.70 -19.09
C GLY A 240 -12.09 -19.93 -18.23
N ALA A 241 -11.14 -20.75 -18.62
CA ALA A 241 -10.76 -21.94 -17.89
C ALA A 241 -9.25 -21.98 -17.67
N LEU A 242 -8.81 -22.54 -16.56
CA LEU A 242 -7.41 -22.85 -16.36
C LEU A 242 -6.94 -23.91 -17.37
N ALA A 243 -5.82 -23.70 -17.97
CA ALA A 243 -5.23 -24.59 -18.97
C ALA A 243 -3.72 -24.74 -18.74
N ALA A 244 -3.17 -25.82 -19.22
CA ALA A 244 -1.72 -25.96 -19.29
C ALA A 244 -1.15 -24.87 -20.21
N ASN A 245 -0.03 -24.25 -19.80
CA ASN A 245 0.62 -23.25 -20.63
C ASN A 245 1.09 -23.88 -21.95
N PRO A 246 0.70 -23.35 -23.10
CA PRO A 246 1.21 -23.83 -24.38
C PRO A 246 2.72 -23.60 -24.54
N ASP A 247 3.26 -22.56 -23.93
CA ASP A 247 4.70 -22.33 -23.85
C ASP A 247 5.30 -23.09 -22.67
N GLN A 248 5.92 -24.23 -22.97
CA GLN A 248 6.58 -25.08 -21.96
C GLN A 248 7.92 -24.51 -21.46
N SER A 249 8.43 -23.46 -22.10
CA SER A 249 9.66 -22.77 -21.66
C SER A 249 9.38 -21.69 -20.62
N ALA A 250 8.12 -21.29 -20.47
CA ALA A 250 7.71 -20.31 -19.47
C ALA A 250 7.68 -20.91 -18.06
N ASP A 251 8.03 -20.12 -17.07
CA ASP A 251 7.99 -20.55 -15.66
C ASP A 251 6.56 -20.87 -15.19
N ALA A 252 5.56 -20.19 -15.73
CA ALA A 252 4.16 -20.42 -15.42
C ALA A 252 3.65 -21.68 -16.14
N ARG A 253 3.32 -22.74 -15.38
CA ARG A 253 2.78 -24.00 -15.94
C ARG A 253 1.29 -23.92 -16.28
N ILE A 254 0.55 -23.06 -15.61
CA ILE A 254 -0.90 -22.88 -15.77
C ILE A 254 -1.16 -21.45 -16.20
N VAL A 255 -2.05 -21.31 -17.15
CA VAL A 255 -2.56 -20.02 -17.66
C VAL A 255 -4.09 -20.06 -17.70
N VAL A 256 -4.69 -18.89 -17.81
CA VAL A 256 -6.12 -18.76 -18.09
C VAL A 256 -6.31 -18.73 -19.60
N LYS A 257 -6.99 -19.73 -20.14
CA LYS A 257 -7.48 -19.70 -21.53
C LYS A 257 -8.77 -18.89 -21.57
N ALA A 258 -8.68 -17.64 -22.02
CA ALA A 258 -9.82 -16.74 -22.03
C ALA A 258 -10.85 -17.17 -23.04
N ALA A 259 -12.11 -17.28 -22.61
CA ALA A 259 -13.28 -17.42 -23.47
C ALA A 259 -13.92 -16.06 -23.76
N LYS A 260 -13.85 -15.13 -22.79
CA LYS A 260 -14.34 -13.77 -22.93
C LYS A 260 -13.51 -12.81 -22.09
N ILE A 261 -13.16 -11.69 -22.69
CA ILE A 261 -12.53 -10.55 -22.01
C ILE A 261 -13.51 -9.38 -22.10
N THR A 262 -13.72 -8.68 -20.99
CA THR A 262 -14.65 -7.55 -20.93
C THR A 262 -13.95 -6.38 -20.25
N ASP A 263 -13.85 -5.24 -20.93
CA ASP A 263 -13.31 -4.03 -20.37
C ASP A 263 -14.26 -3.49 -19.30
N ILE A 264 -13.69 -3.06 -18.18
CA ILE A 264 -14.42 -2.50 -17.06
C ILE A 264 -13.73 -1.21 -16.58
N ALA A 265 -14.47 -0.40 -15.85
CA ALA A 265 -13.85 0.66 -15.05
C ALA A 265 -13.06 0.03 -13.90
N GLN A 266 -12.09 0.76 -13.37
CA GLN A 266 -11.38 0.34 -12.16
C GLN A 266 -12.38 0.11 -11.02
N PRO A 267 -12.35 -1.05 -10.33
CA PRO A 267 -13.19 -1.31 -9.18
C PRO A 267 -12.90 -0.34 -8.02
N GLU A 268 -13.88 -0.14 -7.16
CA GLU A 268 -13.69 0.63 -5.91
C GLU A 268 -12.64 -0.04 -5.01
N ASP A 269 -12.60 -1.38 -5.00
CA ASP A 269 -11.58 -2.19 -4.34
C ASP A 269 -10.54 -2.70 -5.35
N PRO A 270 -9.51 -1.90 -5.67
CA PRO A 270 -8.53 -2.26 -6.69
C PRO A 270 -7.49 -3.26 -6.17
N TYR A 271 -7.48 -3.56 -4.89
CA TYR A 271 -6.50 -4.44 -4.23
C TYR A 271 -7.14 -5.73 -3.73
N GLU A 272 -6.32 -6.74 -3.50
CA GLU A 272 -6.68 -7.96 -2.77
C GLU A 272 -5.91 -7.99 -1.44
N PHE A 273 -6.54 -8.56 -0.39
CA PHE A 273 -6.04 -8.52 0.99
C PHE A 273 -5.85 -9.91 1.60
#